data_b3a809afa9397f69bbdeacdc8f3940d1
#
_entry.id   b3a809afa9397f69bbdeacdc8f3940d1
#
_cell.length_a   1.000
_cell.length_b   1.000
_cell.length_c   1.000
_cell.angle_alpha   90.00
_cell.angle_beta   90.00
_cell.angle_gamma   90.00
#
_symmetry.space_group_name_H-M   'P 1'
#
loop_
_entity.id
_entity.type
_entity.pdbx_description
1 polymer ?
#
loop_
_entity_poly.entity_id
_entity_poly.type
_entity_poly.pdbx_seq_one_letter_code
_entity_poly.pdbx_strand_id
1 'polypeptide(L)'
;FANTPIVSSPAYDIEAMMAKYPAPEASESTLQRDVVQTWECKMRRTRVRLTKQSLVDKAVANGVKPFTALAGLLCLALRGYLGKDDIQYSYSADTRKAAGVPDALYNCVCSFQHSVKLGDGTRLADIVPEMDAAVRRTLQPEAMLRQMAQQMSWVYKVDQQKAPLRIKQRVFQMGEYISGVPADFWLSYLGNPLLPATPEIQTYTKDFNVWVPPDGGSMGVEASSLNGVITLCIENKAEMPGLAASLR
;
A
#
# COMPACT_ATOMS: atom_id res chain seq x y z
N PHE A 1 -1.28 -32.64 -6.06
CA PHE A 1 -0.17 -31.82 -5.50
C PHE A 1 1.10 -32.63 -5.25
N ALA A 2 1.27 -33.80 -5.91
CA ALA A 2 2.46 -34.59 -5.75
C ALA A 2 3.54 -34.10 -6.73
N ASN A 3 4.71 -33.74 -6.19
CA ASN A 3 5.97 -33.55 -6.92
C ASN A 3 6.16 -32.29 -7.78
N THR A 4 5.58 -31.17 -7.42
CA THR A 4 6.17 -29.92 -7.89
C THR A 4 7.45 -29.71 -7.08
N PRO A 5 8.65 -29.69 -7.69
CA PRO A 5 9.87 -29.42 -6.94
C PRO A 5 9.71 -28.05 -6.28
N ILE A 6 10.00 -27.98 -4.98
CA ILE A 6 10.16 -26.71 -4.30
C ILE A 6 11.36 -26.05 -4.97
N VAL A 7 11.11 -25.20 -5.95
CA VAL A 7 12.15 -24.40 -6.56
C VAL A 7 12.66 -23.50 -5.45
N SER A 8 13.90 -23.72 -5.02
CA SER A 8 14.57 -22.80 -4.11
C SER A 8 14.66 -21.46 -4.84
N SER A 9 13.80 -20.51 -4.49
CA SER A 9 13.92 -19.16 -4.99
C SER A 9 15.30 -18.63 -4.63
N PRO A 10 16.05 -18.03 -5.57
CA PRO A 10 17.28 -17.36 -5.23
C PRO A 10 16.98 -16.33 -4.14
N ALA A 11 17.67 -16.45 -3.02
CA ALA A 11 17.54 -15.49 -1.94
C ALA A 11 18.08 -14.14 -2.42
N TYR A 12 17.46 -13.05 -1.99
CA TYR A 12 18.09 -11.74 -2.11
C TYR A 12 19.40 -11.76 -1.30
N ASP A 13 20.46 -11.25 -1.87
CA ASP A 13 21.60 -10.85 -1.08
C ASP A 13 21.28 -9.51 -0.37
N ILE A 14 20.62 -9.64 0.77
CA ILE A 14 20.17 -8.51 1.58
C ILE A 14 21.36 -7.68 2.06
N GLU A 15 22.46 -8.31 2.42
CA GLU A 15 23.67 -7.63 2.91
C GLU A 15 24.30 -6.78 1.81
N ALA A 16 24.49 -7.34 0.62
CA ALA A 16 24.98 -6.58 -0.51
C ALA A 16 24.05 -5.44 -0.91
N MET A 17 22.73 -5.66 -0.83
CA MET A 17 21.75 -4.62 -1.13
C MET A 17 21.76 -3.50 -0.09
N MET A 18 21.84 -3.81 1.21
CA MET A 18 21.95 -2.81 2.27
C MET A 18 23.28 -2.03 2.19
N ALA A 19 24.36 -2.70 1.83
CA ALA A 19 25.65 -2.04 1.62
C ALA A 19 25.61 -1.06 0.42
N LYS A 20 24.91 -1.42 -0.64
CA LYS A 20 24.75 -0.56 -1.82
C LYS A 20 23.83 0.65 -1.56
N TYR A 21 22.82 0.48 -0.72
CA TYR A 21 21.82 1.51 -0.40
C TYR A 21 21.74 1.72 1.12
N PRO A 22 22.73 2.34 1.75
CA PRO A 22 22.73 2.55 3.18
C PRO A 22 21.51 3.38 3.59
N ALA A 23 20.85 2.96 4.68
CA ALA A 23 19.77 3.74 5.26
C ALA A 23 20.32 5.05 5.84
N PRO A 24 19.58 6.17 5.72
CA PRO A 24 19.94 7.38 6.43
C PRO A 24 19.99 7.11 7.94
N GLU A 25 20.89 7.79 8.65
CA GLU A 25 20.91 7.70 10.10
C GLU A 25 19.56 8.15 10.65
N ALA A 26 18.91 7.26 11.41
CA ALA A 26 17.65 7.59 12.05
C ALA A 26 17.90 8.67 13.11
N SER A 27 17.23 9.81 13.01
CA SER A 27 17.27 10.79 14.08
C SER A 27 16.63 10.19 15.34
N GLU A 28 17.32 10.25 16.46
CA GLU A 28 16.85 9.70 17.75
C GLU A 28 15.50 10.28 18.21
N SER A 29 15.09 11.42 17.67
CA SER A 29 13.88 12.15 18.07
C SER A 29 12.55 11.47 17.73
N THR A 30 12.56 10.42 16.91
CA THR A 30 11.33 9.73 16.46
C THR A 30 10.86 8.60 17.38
N LEU A 31 11.67 8.20 18.36
CA LEU A 31 11.37 7.07 19.25
C LEU A 31 10.40 7.39 20.42
N GLN A 32 10.00 8.64 20.60
CA GLN A 32 9.19 9.09 21.75
C GLN A 32 7.68 9.22 21.49
N ARG A 33 7.13 8.64 20.43
CA ARG A 33 5.69 8.69 20.21
C ARG A 33 4.98 7.62 21.03
N ASP A 34 3.98 8.03 21.79
CA ASP A 34 3.08 7.13 22.53
C ASP A 34 2.48 6.10 21.56
N VAL A 35 2.85 4.85 21.78
CA VAL A 35 2.26 3.73 21.03
C VAL A 35 0.86 3.52 21.54
N VAL A 36 -0.12 4.05 20.85
CA VAL A 36 -1.52 3.73 21.12
C VAL A 36 -1.69 2.22 20.95
N GLN A 37 -2.16 1.55 22.00
CA GLN A 37 -2.46 0.12 21.93
C GLN A 37 -3.59 -0.09 20.93
N THR A 38 -3.25 -0.62 19.76
CA THR A 38 -4.20 -0.77 18.65
C THR A 38 -5.03 -2.06 18.73
N TRP A 39 -4.72 -2.94 19.66
CA TRP A 39 -5.27 -4.30 19.78
C TRP A 39 -6.73 -4.35 20.22
N GLU A 40 -7.23 -3.31 20.88
CA GLU A 40 -8.59 -3.27 21.42
C GLU A 40 -9.59 -2.53 20.52
N CYS A 41 -9.16 -1.97 19.41
CA CYS A 41 -10.04 -1.22 18.53
C CYS A 41 -10.90 -2.16 17.68
N LYS A 42 -12.22 -1.99 17.76
CA LYS A 42 -13.14 -2.66 16.84
C LYS A 42 -12.91 -2.11 15.43
N MET A 43 -12.51 -2.98 14.52
CA MET A 43 -12.36 -2.62 13.11
C MET A 43 -13.74 -2.47 12.48
N ARG A 44 -13.91 -1.39 11.71
CA ARG A 44 -15.07 -1.16 10.85
C ARG A 44 -14.71 -1.53 9.42
N ARG A 45 -15.64 -2.19 8.75
CA ARG A 45 -15.47 -2.67 7.38
C ARG A 45 -16.52 -2.05 6.48
N THR A 46 -16.08 -1.41 5.42
CA THR A 46 -16.96 -0.82 4.41
C THR A 46 -16.55 -1.35 3.04
N ARG A 47 -17.51 -1.81 2.27
CA ARG A 47 -17.30 -2.23 0.88
C ARG A 47 -17.95 -1.26 -0.07
N VAL A 48 -17.17 -0.77 -1.05
CA VAL A 48 -17.66 0.09 -2.13
C VAL A 48 -17.39 -0.59 -3.46
N ARG A 49 -18.36 -0.58 -4.35
CA ARG A 49 -18.24 -1.10 -5.72
C ARG A 49 -18.35 0.06 -6.70
N LEU A 50 -17.34 0.20 -7.53
CA LEU A 50 -17.26 1.23 -8.57
C LEU A 50 -17.29 0.56 -9.95
N THR A 51 -18.00 1.13 -10.89
CA THR A 51 -17.94 0.67 -12.27
C THR A 51 -16.54 0.96 -12.83
N LYS A 52 -15.80 -0.09 -13.16
CA LYS A 52 -14.44 0.02 -13.70
C LYS A 52 -14.38 0.93 -14.91
N GLN A 53 -15.39 0.85 -15.79
CA GLN A 53 -15.46 1.60 -17.03
C GLN A 53 -15.33 3.12 -16.81
N SER A 54 -16.08 3.67 -15.84
CA SER A 54 -16.06 5.12 -15.60
C SER A 54 -14.73 5.64 -15.08
N LEU A 55 -14.01 4.86 -14.30
CA LEU A 55 -12.73 5.24 -13.71
C LEU A 55 -11.56 4.92 -14.64
N VAL A 56 -11.53 3.71 -15.19
CA VAL A 56 -10.42 3.24 -16.04
C VAL A 56 -10.38 4.01 -17.35
N ASP A 57 -11.51 4.22 -18.00
CA ASP A 57 -11.53 4.95 -19.29
C ASP A 57 -11.05 6.38 -19.13
N LYS A 58 -11.45 7.06 -18.04
CA LYS A 58 -10.94 8.39 -17.73
C LYS A 58 -9.42 8.38 -17.42
N ALA A 59 -8.94 7.39 -16.68
CA ALA A 59 -7.52 7.26 -16.38
C ALA A 59 -6.71 6.96 -17.66
N VAL A 60 -7.17 6.00 -18.44
CA VAL A 60 -6.52 5.60 -19.72
C VAL A 60 -6.50 6.75 -20.71
N ALA A 61 -7.61 7.48 -20.88
CA ALA A 61 -7.70 8.64 -21.76
C ALA A 61 -6.68 9.75 -21.40
N ASN A 62 -6.28 9.83 -20.14
CA ASN A 62 -5.26 10.77 -19.65
C ASN A 62 -3.88 10.12 -19.45
N GLY A 63 -3.66 8.89 -19.92
CA GLY A 63 -2.40 8.17 -19.77
C GLY A 63 -2.04 7.79 -18.32
N VAL A 64 -3.02 7.82 -17.41
CA VAL A 64 -2.86 7.60 -15.98
C VAL A 64 -3.18 6.15 -15.62
N LYS A 65 -2.43 5.58 -14.67
CA LYS A 65 -2.72 4.23 -14.16
C LYS A 65 -3.99 4.23 -13.29
N PRO A 66 -4.82 3.16 -13.34
CA PRO A 66 -6.00 3.01 -12.49
C PRO A 66 -5.70 3.18 -10.99
N PHE A 67 -4.56 2.68 -10.55
CA PHE A 67 -4.08 2.86 -9.17
C PHE A 67 -4.02 4.34 -8.77
N THR A 68 -3.40 5.18 -9.60
CA THR A 68 -3.22 6.61 -9.29
C THR A 68 -4.56 7.36 -9.29
N ALA A 69 -5.46 6.99 -10.20
CA ALA A 69 -6.82 7.56 -10.22
C ALA A 69 -7.60 7.20 -8.94
N LEU A 70 -7.48 5.95 -8.47
CA LEU A 70 -8.08 5.51 -7.20
C LEU A 70 -7.49 6.24 -5.99
N ALA A 71 -6.17 6.38 -5.94
CA ALA A 71 -5.50 7.11 -4.87
C ALA A 71 -5.96 8.57 -4.82
N GLY A 72 -6.03 9.24 -5.97
CA GLY A 72 -6.54 10.61 -6.08
C GLY A 72 -8.00 10.75 -5.65
N LEU A 73 -8.86 9.80 -6.04
CA LEU A 73 -10.26 9.77 -5.62
C LEU A 73 -10.38 9.63 -4.10
N LEU A 74 -9.59 8.74 -3.49
CA LEU A 74 -9.55 8.56 -2.04
C LEU A 74 -9.05 9.82 -1.34
N CYS A 75 -8.01 10.48 -1.84
CA CYS A 75 -7.53 11.74 -1.29
C CYS A 75 -8.62 12.81 -1.25
N LEU A 76 -9.34 13.00 -2.37
CA LEU A 76 -10.44 13.96 -2.45
C LEU A 76 -11.60 13.61 -1.50
N ALA A 77 -11.99 12.33 -1.47
CA ALA A 77 -13.08 11.88 -0.60
C ALA A 77 -12.72 12.02 0.88
N LEU A 78 -11.47 11.75 1.25
CA LEU A 78 -11.01 11.80 2.65
C LEU A 78 -10.75 13.21 3.15
N ARG A 79 -10.45 14.17 2.28
CA ARG A 79 -10.25 15.57 2.66
C ARG A 79 -11.39 16.08 3.56
N GLY A 80 -12.63 15.82 3.16
CA GLY A 80 -13.81 16.23 3.91
C GLY A 80 -13.97 15.56 5.28
N TYR A 81 -13.49 14.31 5.41
CA TYR A 81 -13.55 13.56 6.66
C TYR A 81 -12.44 13.92 7.63
N LEU A 82 -11.25 14.18 7.11
CA LEU A 82 -10.06 14.43 7.92
C LEU A 82 -9.92 15.92 8.29
N GLY A 83 -10.65 16.81 7.60
CA GLY A 83 -10.62 18.25 7.84
C GLY A 83 -9.24 18.85 7.57
N LYS A 84 -8.47 18.29 6.65
CA LYS A 84 -7.12 18.75 6.31
C LYS A 84 -6.86 18.72 4.81
N ASP A 85 -6.01 19.63 4.34
CA ASP A 85 -5.68 19.79 2.93
C ASP A 85 -4.46 18.99 2.48
N ASP A 86 -3.65 18.50 3.42
CA ASP A 86 -2.48 17.66 3.12
C ASP A 86 -2.78 16.22 3.48
N ILE A 87 -3.09 15.41 2.46
CA ILE A 87 -3.43 14.00 2.62
C ILE A 87 -2.21 13.14 2.36
N GLN A 88 -1.85 12.31 3.35
CA GLN A 88 -0.76 11.37 3.26
C GLN A 88 -1.30 9.99 2.87
N TYR A 89 -0.77 9.39 1.82
CA TYR A 89 -1.14 8.02 1.45
C TYR A 89 0.10 7.14 1.25
N SER A 90 -0.04 5.88 1.61
CA SER A 90 0.97 4.86 1.36
C SER A 90 0.43 3.76 0.47
N TYR A 91 1.33 3.04 -0.18
CA TYR A 91 1.00 1.88 -0.99
C TYR A 91 2.16 0.90 -1.05
N SER A 92 1.83 -0.34 -1.36
CA SER A 92 2.80 -1.42 -1.54
C SER A 92 3.08 -1.68 -3.00
N ALA A 93 4.33 -2.02 -3.31
CA ALA A 93 4.77 -2.40 -4.64
C ALA A 93 5.55 -3.71 -4.62
N ASP A 94 5.30 -4.56 -5.62
CA ASP A 94 6.04 -5.82 -5.83
C ASP A 94 7.43 -5.53 -6.39
N THR A 95 8.45 -5.95 -5.67
CA THR A 95 9.86 -5.72 -6.01
C THR A 95 10.51 -6.88 -6.76
N ARG A 96 9.81 -7.98 -7.01
CA ARG A 96 10.38 -9.20 -7.62
C ARG A 96 11.15 -8.93 -8.91
N LYS A 97 10.53 -8.19 -9.83
CA LYS A 97 11.18 -7.85 -11.11
C LYS A 97 12.39 -6.95 -10.93
N ALA A 98 12.30 -5.94 -10.07
CA ALA A 98 13.39 -5.02 -9.79
C ALA A 98 14.60 -5.75 -9.18
N ALA A 99 14.34 -6.76 -8.37
CA ALA A 99 15.37 -7.54 -7.71
C ALA A 99 15.87 -8.75 -8.54
N GLY A 100 15.33 -8.97 -9.72
CA GLY A 100 15.76 -10.10 -10.58
C GLY A 100 15.27 -11.47 -10.13
N VAL A 101 14.23 -11.53 -9.31
CA VAL A 101 13.65 -12.78 -8.77
C VAL A 101 12.14 -12.86 -9.05
N PRO A 102 11.71 -12.82 -10.33
CA PRO A 102 10.31 -12.69 -10.71
C PRO A 102 9.42 -13.82 -10.15
N ASP A 103 9.99 -15.00 -9.95
CA ASP A 103 9.27 -16.21 -9.53
C ASP A 103 9.40 -16.48 -8.02
N ALA A 104 9.92 -15.53 -7.24
CA ALA A 104 10.06 -15.69 -5.79
C ALA A 104 8.69 -15.85 -5.11
N LEU A 105 8.57 -16.86 -4.24
CA LEU A 105 7.33 -17.17 -3.50
C LEU A 105 7.28 -16.50 -2.12
N TYR A 106 8.35 -15.86 -1.68
CA TYR A 106 8.39 -15.12 -0.42
C TYR A 106 7.91 -13.67 -0.60
N ASN A 107 7.74 -12.97 0.51
CA ASN A 107 7.30 -11.58 0.51
C ASN A 107 8.35 -10.66 -0.12
N CYS A 108 8.03 -10.10 -1.27
CA CYS A 108 8.86 -9.19 -2.04
C CYS A 108 8.13 -7.85 -2.23
N VAL A 109 7.71 -7.24 -1.14
CA VAL A 109 6.93 -6.01 -1.15
C VAL A 109 7.70 -4.92 -0.44
N CYS A 110 7.73 -3.73 -1.02
CA CYS A 110 8.15 -2.52 -0.33
C CYS A 110 7.00 -1.50 -0.32
N SER A 111 7.00 -0.63 0.69
CA SER A 111 5.99 0.41 0.86
C SER A 111 6.55 1.77 0.51
N PHE A 112 5.73 2.59 -0.12
CA PHE A 112 6.02 3.99 -0.45
C PHE A 112 4.97 4.88 0.16
N GLN A 113 5.35 6.12 0.46
CA GLN A 113 4.43 7.14 0.98
C GLN A 113 4.57 8.42 0.17
N HIS A 114 3.45 9.06 -0.09
CA HIS A 114 3.35 10.35 -0.75
C HIS A 114 2.35 11.26 -0.03
N SER A 115 2.48 12.55 -0.28
CA SER A 115 1.47 13.53 0.14
C SER A 115 0.84 14.21 -1.07
N VAL A 116 -0.40 14.63 -0.91
CA VAL A 116 -1.14 15.42 -1.91
C VAL A 116 -1.74 16.62 -1.20
N LYS A 117 -1.42 17.81 -1.69
CA LYS A 117 -2.05 19.06 -1.22
C LYS A 117 -3.32 19.32 -2.02
N LEU A 118 -4.42 19.50 -1.30
CA LEU A 118 -5.74 19.74 -1.84
C LEU A 118 -6.21 21.11 -1.39
N GLY A 119 -6.77 21.88 -2.32
CA GLY A 119 -7.44 23.16 -2.03
C GLY A 119 -8.95 23.06 -2.27
N ASP A 120 -9.66 24.13 -1.96
CA ASP A 120 -11.07 24.22 -2.32
C ASP A 120 -11.25 24.19 -3.85
N GLY A 121 -12.18 23.37 -4.31
CA GLY A 121 -12.45 23.21 -5.73
C GLY A 121 -11.44 22.33 -6.48
N THR A 122 -10.43 21.74 -5.80
CA THR A 122 -9.50 20.79 -6.43
C THR A 122 -10.25 19.61 -7.05
N ARG A 123 -10.01 19.35 -8.32
CA ARG A 123 -10.60 18.24 -9.07
C ARG A 123 -9.60 17.11 -9.23
N LEU A 124 -10.09 15.90 -9.46
CA LEU A 124 -9.25 14.74 -9.72
C LEU A 124 -8.23 14.99 -10.86
N ALA A 125 -8.66 15.63 -11.93
CA ALA A 125 -7.80 15.95 -13.08
C ALA A 125 -6.64 16.90 -12.74
N ASP A 126 -6.77 17.69 -11.69
CA ASP A 126 -5.75 18.66 -11.29
C ASP A 126 -4.58 18.00 -10.53
N ILE A 127 -4.85 16.92 -9.79
CA ILE A 127 -3.85 16.24 -8.94
C ILE A 127 -3.26 14.98 -9.55
N VAL A 128 -4.03 14.24 -10.33
CA VAL A 128 -3.63 12.92 -10.84
C VAL A 128 -2.35 12.95 -11.69
N PRO A 129 -2.08 13.94 -12.55
CA PRO A 129 -0.84 13.95 -13.34
C PRO A 129 0.42 13.99 -12.47
N GLU A 130 0.43 14.82 -11.43
CA GLU A 130 1.55 14.91 -10.49
C GLU A 130 1.70 13.64 -9.66
N MET A 131 0.59 13.10 -9.15
CA MET A 131 0.58 11.82 -8.43
C MET A 131 1.13 10.69 -9.31
N ASP A 132 0.71 10.59 -10.58
CA ASP A 132 1.18 9.54 -11.48
C ASP A 132 2.68 9.67 -11.77
N ALA A 133 3.15 10.88 -11.97
CA ALA A 133 4.58 11.15 -12.13
C ALA A 133 5.38 10.76 -10.87
N ALA A 134 4.88 11.04 -9.68
CA ALA A 134 5.51 10.63 -8.42
C ALA A 134 5.54 9.10 -8.28
N VAL A 135 4.41 8.43 -8.51
CA VAL A 135 4.33 6.96 -8.48
C VAL A 135 5.27 6.33 -9.50
N ARG A 136 5.34 6.84 -10.73
CA ARG A 136 6.26 6.32 -11.75
C ARG A 136 7.72 6.45 -11.34
N ARG A 137 8.11 7.54 -10.68
CA ARG A 137 9.48 7.70 -10.17
C ARG A 137 9.81 6.66 -9.10
N THR A 138 8.91 6.43 -8.15
CA THR A 138 9.14 5.43 -7.07
C THR A 138 9.11 3.99 -7.57
N LEU A 139 8.42 3.70 -8.67
CA LEU A 139 8.39 2.37 -9.29
C LEU A 139 9.56 2.09 -10.24
N GLN A 140 10.54 2.99 -10.35
CA GLN A 140 11.78 2.68 -11.06
C GLN A 140 12.57 1.60 -10.30
N PRO A 141 13.20 0.65 -11.00
CA PRO A 141 13.87 -0.48 -10.35
C PRO A 141 14.84 -0.07 -9.25
N GLU A 142 15.67 0.93 -9.50
CA GLU A 142 16.65 1.41 -8.52
C GLU A 142 15.99 2.05 -7.29
N ALA A 143 14.92 2.84 -7.48
CA ALA A 143 14.18 3.45 -6.38
C ALA A 143 13.50 2.38 -5.51
N MET A 144 12.94 1.34 -6.14
CA MET A 144 12.34 0.20 -5.44
C MET A 144 13.36 -0.58 -4.63
N LEU A 145 14.54 -0.88 -5.20
CA LEU A 145 15.61 -1.59 -4.49
C LEU A 145 16.17 -0.77 -3.32
N ARG A 146 16.32 0.55 -3.51
CA ARG A 146 16.73 1.46 -2.44
C ARG A 146 15.73 1.46 -1.29
N GLN A 147 14.44 1.57 -1.59
CA GLN A 147 13.38 1.53 -0.59
C GLN A 147 13.34 0.21 0.16
N MET A 148 13.47 -0.90 -0.58
CA MET A 148 13.51 -2.23 0.01
C MET A 148 14.74 -2.40 0.93
N ALA A 149 15.91 -1.93 0.51
CA ALA A 149 17.12 -1.97 1.34
C ALA A 149 16.95 -1.17 2.65
N GLN A 150 16.33 0.00 2.58
CA GLN A 150 16.04 0.82 3.76
C GLN A 150 15.09 0.12 4.72
N GLN A 151 14.01 -0.47 4.22
CA GLN A 151 13.07 -1.24 5.04
C GLN A 151 13.73 -2.47 5.66
N MET A 152 14.52 -3.21 4.88
CA MET A 152 15.25 -4.39 5.39
C MET A 152 16.31 -3.99 6.42
N SER A 153 17.01 -2.89 6.24
CA SER A 153 17.97 -2.37 7.22
C SER A 153 17.30 -2.11 8.57
N TRP A 154 16.09 -1.56 8.56
CA TRP A 154 15.28 -1.38 9.77
C TRP A 154 14.90 -2.73 10.41
N VAL A 155 14.39 -3.66 9.63
CA VAL A 155 14.04 -5.03 10.09
C VAL A 155 15.26 -5.68 10.75
N TYR A 156 16.40 -5.59 10.10
CA TYR A 156 17.65 -6.18 10.60
C TYR A 156 18.10 -5.57 11.93
N LYS A 157 18.04 -4.25 12.05
CA LYS A 157 18.35 -3.54 13.31
C LYS A 157 17.44 -3.98 14.45
N VAL A 158 16.15 -4.16 14.18
CA VAL A 158 15.19 -4.64 15.19
C VAL A 158 15.44 -6.09 15.54
N ASP A 159 15.74 -6.94 14.55
CA ASP A 159 15.96 -8.37 14.80
C ASP A 159 17.23 -8.64 15.62
N GLN A 160 18.28 -7.89 15.42
CA GLN A 160 19.52 -8.02 16.19
C GLN A 160 19.40 -7.56 17.65
N GLN A 161 18.34 -6.87 18.02
CA GLN A 161 18.13 -6.49 19.42
C GLN A 161 17.85 -7.74 20.28
N LYS A 162 18.55 -7.84 21.39
CA LYS A 162 18.31 -8.88 22.42
C LYS A 162 17.03 -8.55 23.21
N ALA A 163 15.89 -8.63 22.55
CA ALA A 163 14.60 -8.30 23.13
C ALA A 163 13.59 -9.43 22.87
N PRO A 164 12.60 -9.66 23.76
CA PRO A 164 11.52 -10.59 23.52
C PRO A 164 10.78 -10.30 22.20
N LEU A 165 10.33 -11.35 21.49
CA LEU A 165 9.63 -11.24 20.23
C LEU A 165 8.49 -10.22 20.26
N ARG A 166 7.73 -10.17 21.35
CA ARG A 166 6.65 -9.21 21.57
C ARG A 166 7.12 -7.75 21.48
N ILE A 167 8.33 -7.46 22.03
CA ILE A 167 8.91 -6.12 21.96
C ILE A 167 9.38 -5.84 20.55
N LYS A 168 10.06 -6.80 19.90
CA LYS A 168 10.47 -6.69 18.49
C LYS A 168 9.27 -6.40 17.57
N GLN A 169 8.17 -7.11 17.75
CA GLN A 169 6.93 -6.88 16.98
C GLN A 169 6.38 -5.47 17.18
N ARG A 170 6.38 -4.96 18.42
CA ARG A 170 5.95 -3.58 18.71
C ARG A 170 6.86 -2.56 18.01
N VAL A 171 8.16 -2.73 18.13
CA VAL A 171 9.14 -1.84 17.48
C VAL A 171 9.01 -1.92 15.96
N PHE A 172 8.73 -3.09 15.41
CA PHE A 172 8.48 -3.28 13.98
C PHE A 172 7.24 -2.53 13.51
N GLN A 173 6.15 -2.63 14.25
CA GLN A 173 4.91 -1.89 13.98
C GLN A 173 5.10 -0.37 14.11
N MET A 174 5.98 0.08 15.01
CA MET A 174 6.37 1.49 15.14
C MET A 174 7.27 1.96 13.99
N GLY A 175 8.00 1.04 13.36
CA GLY A 175 8.96 1.38 12.30
C GLY A 175 8.33 2.02 11.06
N GLU A 176 7.07 1.71 10.79
CA GLU A 176 6.31 2.42 9.76
C GLU A 176 6.10 3.90 10.10
N TYR A 177 6.12 4.26 11.38
CA TYR A 177 6.04 5.63 11.86
C TYR A 177 7.40 6.36 11.90
N ILE A 178 8.51 5.65 11.77
CA ILE A 178 9.85 6.26 11.82
C ILE A 178 10.18 7.00 10.54
N SER A 179 9.57 6.61 9.43
CA SER A 179 9.79 7.25 8.13
C SER A 179 9.11 8.61 7.96
N GLY A 180 8.35 9.11 8.95
CA GLY A 180 7.70 10.41 8.85
C GLY A 180 6.31 10.48 9.49
N VAL A 181 5.46 11.34 8.95
CA VAL A 181 4.06 11.48 9.35
C VAL A 181 3.32 10.19 8.95
N PRO A 182 2.49 9.60 9.84
CA PRO A 182 1.69 8.43 9.50
C PRO A 182 0.81 8.71 8.28
N ALA A 183 0.71 7.74 7.37
CA ALA A 183 -0.22 7.85 6.25
C ALA A 183 -1.67 7.90 6.77
N ASP A 184 -2.51 8.70 6.13
CA ASP A 184 -3.94 8.75 6.42
C ASP A 184 -4.64 7.49 5.96
N PHE A 185 -4.18 6.96 4.83
CA PHE A 185 -4.63 5.66 4.36
C PHE A 185 -3.51 4.92 3.64
N TRP A 186 -3.64 3.62 3.63
CA TRP A 186 -2.84 2.70 2.84
C TRP A 186 -3.70 2.09 1.73
N LEU A 187 -3.19 2.10 0.51
CA LEU A 187 -3.88 1.58 -0.66
C LEU A 187 -3.11 0.41 -1.29
N SER A 188 -3.73 -0.74 -1.35
CA SER A 188 -3.27 -1.86 -2.15
C SER A 188 -4.21 -2.07 -3.35
N TYR A 189 -3.65 -2.09 -4.56
CA TYR A 189 -4.41 -2.35 -5.77
C TYR A 189 -3.93 -3.63 -6.43
N LEU A 190 -4.71 -4.68 -6.30
CA LEU A 190 -4.40 -6.01 -6.80
C LEU A 190 -4.67 -6.19 -8.31
N GLY A 191 -5.29 -5.20 -8.96
CA GLY A 191 -5.74 -5.36 -10.34
C GLY A 191 -6.80 -6.45 -10.46
N ASN A 192 -6.69 -7.30 -11.47
CA ASN A 192 -7.52 -8.51 -11.57
C ASN A 192 -6.81 -9.68 -10.87
N PRO A 193 -7.26 -10.09 -9.69
CA PRO A 193 -6.61 -11.15 -8.91
C PRO A 193 -6.74 -12.54 -9.55
N LEU A 194 -7.61 -12.69 -10.54
CA LEU A 194 -7.86 -13.96 -11.23
C LEU A 194 -7.11 -14.07 -12.56
N LEU A 195 -6.28 -13.09 -12.95
CA LEU A 195 -5.52 -13.18 -14.20
C LEU A 195 -4.73 -14.47 -14.38
N PRO A 196 -4.09 -15.04 -13.32
CA PRO A 196 -3.42 -16.34 -13.43
C PRO A 196 -4.35 -17.54 -13.41
N ALA A 197 -5.63 -17.35 -13.11
CA ALA A 197 -6.59 -18.46 -13.00
C ALA A 197 -7.04 -18.96 -14.38
N THR A 198 -7.50 -20.22 -14.43
CA THR A 198 -8.08 -20.76 -15.66
C THR A 198 -9.34 -20.01 -16.07
N PRO A 199 -9.71 -20.02 -17.36
CA PRO A 199 -10.93 -19.37 -17.84
C PRO A 199 -12.19 -19.82 -17.08
N GLU A 200 -12.24 -21.08 -16.67
CA GLU A 200 -13.36 -21.63 -15.89
C GLU A 200 -13.48 -20.93 -14.54
N ILE A 201 -12.37 -20.83 -13.79
CA ILE A 201 -12.35 -20.14 -12.49
C ILE A 201 -12.75 -18.68 -12.66
N GLN A 202 -12.25 -18.00 -13.70
CA GLN A 202 -12.60 -16.60 -13.99
C GLN A 202 -14.10 -16.47 -14.28
N THR A 203 -14.70 -17.42 -15.00
CA THR A 203 -16.13 -17.40 -15.36
C THR A 203 -17.03 -17.60 -14.14
N TYR A 204 -16.66 -18.50 -13.23
CA TYR A 204 -17.48 -18.81 -12.05
C TYR A 204 -17.29 -17.85 -10.89
N THR A 205 -16.16 -17.13 -10.83
CA THR A 205 -15.91 -16.18 -9.75
C THR A 205 -16.65 -14.86 -10.02
N LYS A 206 -17.63 -14.57 -9.19
CA LYS A 206 -18.48 -13.37 -9.32
C LYS A 206 -18.01 -12.20 -8.46
N ASP A 207 -17.28 -12.46 -7.39
CA ASP A 207 -16.86 -11.45 -6.42
C ASP A 207 -15.50 -11.83 -5.81
N PHE A 208 -14.72 -10.83 -5.48
CA PHE A 208 -13.42 -10.99 -4.81
C PHE A 208 -13.22 -9.84 -3.82
N ASN A 209 -12.99 -10.18 -2.56
CA ASN A 209 -12.79 -9.22 -1.49
C ASN A 209 -11.55 -9.59 -0.69
N VAL A 210 -10.71 -8.61 -0.42
CA VAL A 210 -9.56 -8.74 0.48
C VAL A 210 -9.71 -7.76 1.62
N TRP A 211 -9.44 -8.21 2.81
CA TRP A 211 -9.50 -7.43 4.03
C TRP A 211 -8.17 -7.58 4.76
N VAL A 212 -7.42 -6.49 4.83
CA VAL A 212 -6.14 -6.46 5.53
C VAL A 212 -6.23 -5.41 6.63
N PRO A 213 -6.09 -5.81 7.90
CA PRO A 213 -6.12 -4.86 9.02
C PRO A 213 -5.07 -3.77 8.82
N PRO A 214 -5.45 -2.48 8.88
CA PRO A 214 -4.49 -1.40 8.77
C PRO A 214 -3.59 -1.37 9.99
N ASP A 215 -2.32 -1.11 9.75
CA ASP A 215 -1.35 -0.90 10.80
C ASP A 215 -1.56 0.45 11.51
N GLY A 216 -1.29 0.45 12.79
CA GLY A 216 -0.99 1.62 13.61
C GLY A 216 -1.97 2.80 13.69
N GLY A 217 -3.04 2.87 12.92
CA GLY A 217 -4.01 3.98 12.99
C GLY A 217 -4.44 4.56 11.66
N SER A 218 -3.82 4.17 10.57
CA SER A 218 -4.26 4.53 9.20
C SER A 218 -5.50 3.73 8.79
N MET A 219 -6.17 4.20 7.77
CA MET A 219 -7.22 3.45 7.09
C MET A 219 -6.59 2.50 6.06
N GLY A 220 -6.98 1.23 6.05
CA GLY A 220 -6.60 0.27 5.01
C GLY A 220 -7.61 0.27 3.87
N VAL A 221 -7.14 0.32 2.64
CA VAL A 221 -7.98 0.19 1.43
C VAL A 221 -7.38 -0.86 0.51
N GLU A 222 -8.08 -1.98 0.40
CA GLU A 222 -7.76 -3.00 -0.59
C GLU A 222 -8.68 -2.83 -1.81
N ALA A 223 -8.06 -2.68 -2.97
CA ALA A 223 -8.78 -2.52 -4.23
C ALA A 223 -8.52 -3.69 -5.17
N SER A 224 -9.57 -4.26 -5.72
CA SER A 224 -9.51 -5.29 -6.77
C SER A 224 -10.40 -4.94 -7.94
N SER A 225 -10.07 -5.47 -9.11
CA SER A 225 -10.83 -5.23 -10.34
C SER A 225 -11.24 -6.57 -10.95
N LEU A 226 -12.54 -6.88 -10.92
CA LEU A 226 -13.07 -8.13 -11.45
C LEU A 226 -14.34 -7.85 -12.28
N ASN A 227 -14.42 -8.44 -13.47
CA ASN A 227 -15.61 -8.37 -14.34
C ASN A 227 -16.14 -6.94 -14.58
N GLY A 228 -15.23 -5.98 -14.81
CA GLY A 228 -15.61 -4.58 -15.06
C GLY A 228 -16.00 -3.78 -13.80
N VAL A 229 -15.84 -4.37 -12.61
CA VAL A 229 -16.13 -3.71 -11.34
C VAL A 229 -14.86 -3.57 -10.50
N ILE A 230 -14.62 -2.39 -9.96
CA ILE A 230 -13.62 -2.17 -8.92
C ILE A 230 -14.29 -2.28 -7.56
N THR A 231 -13.80 -3.18 -6.72
CA THR A 231 -14.26 -3.34 -5.35
C THR A 231 -13.22 -2.75 -4.41
N LEU A 232 -13.64 -1.81 -3.56
CA LEU A 232 -12.85 -1.26 -2.47
C LEU A 232 -13.31 -1.91 -1.17
N CYS A 233 -12.40 -2.56 -0.47
CA CYS A 233 -12.58 -3.06 0.88
C CYS A 233 -11.85 -2.11 1.83
N ILE A 234 -12.59 -1.34 2.60
CA ILE A 234 -12.05 -0.28 3.47
C ILE A 234 -12.15 -0.73 4.91
N GLU A 235 -11.03 -0.77 5.60
CA GLU A 235 -10.95 -1.05 7.04
C GLU A 235 -10.42 0.17 7.78
N ASN A 236 -11.12 0.57 8.83
CA ASN A 236 -10.75 1.70 9.68
C ASN A 236 -11.23 1.51 11.11
N LYS A 237 -10.70 2.29 12.03
CA LYS A 237 -11.05 2.24 13.47
C LYS A 237 -12.24 3.10 13.83
N ALA A 238 -12.59 4.08 13.00
CA ALA A 238 -13.70 4.99 13.21
C ALA A 238 -14.83 4.73 12.22
N GLU A 239 -16.05 5.06 12.60
CA GLU A 239 -17.15 5.12 11.64
C GLU A 239 -16.93 6.30 10.68
N MET A 240 -17.13 6.06 9.41
CA MET A 240 -17.03 7.08 8.36
C MET A 240 -18.36 7.12 7.58
N PRO A 241 -19.42 7.68 8.18
CA PRO A 241 -20.73 7.73 7.55
C PRO A 241 -20.66 8.56 6.26
N GLY A 242 -21.28 8.05 5.21
CA GLY A 242 -21.26 8.72 3.90
C GLY A 242 -20.01 8.53 3.05
N LEU A 243 -18.92 7.96 3.56
CA LEU A 243 -17.70 7.70 2.74
C LEU A 243 -18.01 6.92 1.48
N ALA A 244 -18.81 5.85 1.58
CA ALA A 244 -19.22 5.05 0.44
C ALA A 244 -20.02 5.86 -0.61
N ALA A 245 -20.78 6.85 -0.18
CA ALA A 245 -21.51 7.74 -1.08
C ALA A 245 -20.57 8.76 -1.76
N SER A 246 -19.58 9.27 -1.04
CA SER A 246 -18.58 10.21 -1.57
C SER A 246 -17.64 9.58 -2.61
N LEU A 247 -17.52 8.25 -2.62
CA LEU A 247 -16.68 7.51 -3.56
C LEU A 247 -17.44 7.06 -4.83
N ARG A 248 -18.74 7.23 -4.91
CA ARG A 248 -19.58 6.88 -6.07
C ARG A 248 -19.79 8.06 -7.00
#